data_e8c2d287a053a771f0571e420e95d715
#
_entry.id   e8c2d287a053a771f0571e420e95d715
#
_cell.length_a   1.000
_cell.length_b   1.000
_cell.length_c   1.000
_cell.angle_alpha   90.00
_cell.angle_beta   90.00
_cell.angle_gamma   90.00
#
_symmetry.space_group_name_H-M   'P 1'
#
loop_
_entity.id
_entity.type
_entity.pdbx_description
1 polymer ?
#
loop_
_entity_poly.entity_id
_entity_poly.type
_entity_poly.pdbx_seq_one_letter_code
_entity_poly.pdbx_strand_id
1 'polypeptide(L)'
;MQLTVFFLVGAFLAVASAQDHVRVIAASNDFAFRLLPLLSGSQSDNVFYSPYSVTTALAMVYAGANGTTLRELHESLRYNIVRLAQDKVLRAHAGHNRRLLAPSNSTLKIANAAVLDGKLNALPGYVNALKNGFGAELLKVDFIGAGQSAVNVINSWVDQKTQHKISTLFDKPLSKDTRLVLLNAIYFKGTWRTKFARSKTEKAPFYTGDGRSTSVDTMQGTVKAGYAYARDIGATVLDLPYNGLDYSMTILLPRNKTGVEALRKNLTLLTLRDALARLSEATVDVHLPRFKLEEKYKLKEVLPRLGIRRMFNAGEADLSRINGGMDLFVDQVVHKAVVQVNEEGSEAAATTGVVINTRTTSGPEVFRADHPFLFFIRNRRTGDILFVGLVNKVE
;
A
#
# COMPACT_ATOMS: atom_id res chain seq x y z
N MET A 1 29.81 -37.25 -5.74
CA MET A 1 29.40 -36.42 -6.90
C MET A 1 27.92 -36.01 -6.87
N GLN A 2 27.00 -36.81 -6.36
CA GLN A 2 25.56 -36.44 -6.29
C GLN A 2 25.20 -35.35 -5.24
N LEU A 3 25.87 -35.29 -4.08
CA LEU A 3 25.58 -34.27 -3.05
C LEU A 3 25.94 -32.84 -3.48
N THR A 4 27.00 -32.64 -4.23
CA THR A 4 27.48 -31.32 -4.68
C THR A 4 26.55 -30.70 -5.74
N VAL A 5 25.92 -31.53 -6.57
CA VAL A 5 24.95 -31.06 -7.58
C VAL A 5 23.65 -30.59 -6.92
N PHE A 6 23.18 -31.27 -5.87
CA PHE A 6 21.99 -30.81 -5.12
C PHE A 6 22.21 -29.49 -4.42
N PHE A 7 23.39 -29.19 -3.86
CA PHE A 7 23.72 -27.93 -3.25
C PHE A 7 23.82 -26.79 -4.28
N LEU A 8 24.39 -27.02 -5.44
CA LEU A 8 24.48 -26.03 -6.52
C LEU A 8 23.12 -25.71 -7.12
N VAL A 9 22.28 -26.70 -7.37
CA VAL A 9 20.90 -26.50 -7.89
C VAL A 9 20.02 -25.79 -6.84
N GLY A 10 20.14 -26.16 -5.56
CA GLY A 10 19.45 -25.48 -4.47
C GLY A 10 19.88 -24.01 -4.31
N ALA A 11 21.17 -23.70 -4.42
CA ALA A 11 21.71 -22.33 -4.38
C ALA A 11 21.26 -21.52 -5.61
N PHE A 12 21.25 -22.09 -6.81
CA PHE A 12 20.77 -21.43 -8.03
C PHE A 12 19.27 -21.14 -7.99
N LEU A 13 18.46 -22.07 -7.48
CA LEU A 13 17.02 -21.85 -7.28
C LEU A 13 16.73 -20.80 -6.20
N ALA A 14 17.54 -20.74 -5.14
CA ALA A 14 17.42 -19.74 -4.10
C ALA A 14 17.79 -18.32 -4.60
N VAL A 15 18.84 -18.21 -5.42
CA VAL A 15 19.25 -16.93 -6.04
C VAL A 15 18.22 -16.47 -7.08
N ALA A 16 17.70 -17.38 -7.92
CA ALA A 16 16.65 -17.06 -8.89
C ALA A 16 15.34 -16.62 -8.19
N SER A 17 14.94 -17.29 -7.12
CA SER A 17 13.78 -16.91 -6.29
C SER A 17 14.02 -15.59 -5.56
N ALA A 18 15.26 -15.28 -5.18
CA ALA A 18 15.62 -13.98 -4.59
C ALA A 18 15.48 -12.84 -5.58
N GLN A 19 15.64 -13.04 -6.86
CA GLN A 19 15.43 -12.02 -7.90
C GLN A 19 13.94 -11.82 -8.24
N ASP A 20 13.13 -12.87 -8.23
CA ASP A 20 11.74 -12.81 -8.67
C ASP A 20 10.85 -11.96 -7.72
N HIS A 21 11.05 -12.01 -6.38
CA HIS A 21 10.30 -11.15 -5.47
C HIS A 21 10.66 -9.65 -5.61
N VAL A 22 11.92 -9.33 -5.97
CA VAL A 22 12.34 -7.94 -6.24
C VAL A 22 11.61 -7.41 -7.48
N ARG A 23 11.34 -8.26 -8.46
CA ARG A 23 10.55 -7.90 -9.65
C ARG A 23 9.09 -7.60 -9.30
N VAL A 24 8.48 -8.37 -8.38
CA VAL A 24 7.13 -8.05 -7.87
C VAL A 24 7.12 -6.70 -7.17
N ILE A 25 8.10 -6.38 -6.32
CA ILE A 25 8.23 -5.07 -5.67
C ILE A 25 8.35 -3.96 -6.72
N ALA A 26 9.21 -4.13 -7.72
CA ALA A 26 9.39 -3.13 -8.78
C ALA A 26 8.09 -2.90 -9.58
N ALA A 27 7.36 -3.97 -9.91
CA ALA A 27 6.07 -3.89 -10.59
C ALA A 27 5.00 -3.19 -9.72
N SER A 28 4.93 -3.53 -8.43
CA SER A 28 4.02 -2.89 -7.48
C SER A 28 4.32 -1.41 -7.29
N ASN A 29 5.60 -1.05 -7.19
CA ASN A 29 6.03 0.33 -7.08
C ASN A 29 5.70 1.15 -8.34
N ASP A 30 5.91 0.58 -9.55
CA ASP A 30 5.50 1.25 -10.82
C ASP A 30 3.97 1.44 -10.86
N PHE A 31 3.22 0.42 -10.45
CA PHE A 31 1.77 0.49 -10.38
C PHE A 31 1.29 1.59 -9.43
N ALA A 32 2.00 1.83 -8.31
CA ALA A 32 1.69 2.90 -7.38
C ALA A 32 1.59 4.26 -8.07
N PHE A 33 2.59 4.65 -8.84
CA PHE A 33 2.63 5.95 -9.52
C PHE A 33 1.62 6.08 -10.66
N ARG A 34 1.23 4.98 -11.26
CA ARG A 34 0.16 4.94 -12.28
C ARG A 34 -1.24 5.05 -11.66
N LEU A 35 -1.41 4.52 -10.46
CA LEU A 35 -2.69 4.56 -9.75
C LEU A 35 -2.94 5.90 -9.05
N LEU A 36 -1.90 6.52 -8.49
CA LEU A 36 -2.00 7.77 -7.72
C LEU A 36 -2.80 8.88 -8.41
N PRO A 37 -2.57 9.23 -9.70
CA PRO A 37 -3.32 10.28 -10.36
C PRO A 37 -4.77 9.93 -10.64
N LEU A 38 -5.17 8.67 -10.49
CA LEU A 38 -6.51 8.18 -10.80
C LEU A 38 -7.43 8.09 -9.58
N LEU A 39 -6.88 8.16 -8.36
CA LEU A 39 -7.63 7.95 -7.12
C LEU A 39 -8.19 9.24 -6.50
N SER A 40 -7.68 10.41 -6.84
CA SER A 40 -8.20 11.67 -6.31
C SER A 40 -9.46 12.10 -7.07
N GLY A 41 -10.56 12.32 -6.34
CA GLY A 41 -11.81 12.83 -6.89
C GLY A 41 -11.76 14.34 -7.15
N SER A 42 -11.17 15.13 -6.24
CA SER A 42 -10.95 16.57 -6.34
C SER A 42 -9.55 16.96 -5.89
N GLN A 43 -9.14 18.20 -6.16
CA GLN A 43 -7.84 18.73 -5.73
C GLN A 43 -7.74 18.90 -4.20
N SER A 44 -8.86 18.88 -3.49
CA SER A 44 -8.94 19.03 -2.03
C SER A 44 -9.03 17.70 -1.28
N ASP A 45 -9.23 16.58 -1.98
CA ASP A 45 -9.39 15.28 -1.33
C ASP A 45 -8.05 14.69 -0.93
N ASN A 46 -8.02 14.08 0.25
CA ASN A 46 -6.91 13.23 0.64
C ASN A 46 -6.90 11.95 -0.19
N VAL A 47 -5.72 11.36 -0.34
CA VAL A 47 -5.57 10.03 -0.96
C VAL A 47 -4.76 9.17 -0.02
N PHE A 48 -5.20 7.93 0.21
CA PHE A 48 -4.42 6.97 0.97
C PHE A 48 -4.71 5.54 0.50
N TYR A 49 -3.72 4.85 0.02
CA TYR A 49 -3.87 3.47 -0.46
C TYR A 49 -2.57 2.68 -0.33
N SER A 50 -2.69 1.35 -0.45
CA SER A 50 -1.55 0.45 -0.48
C SER A 50 -1.38 -0.17 -1.87
N PRO A 51 -0.34 0.21 -2.63
CA PRO A 51 -0.06 -0.41 -3.92
C PRO A 51 0.26 -1.90 -3.79
N TYR A 52 1.03 -2.29 -2.76
CA TYR A 52 1.26 -3.69 -2.44
C TYR A 52 -0.05 -4.49 -2.33
N SER A 53 -0.98 -3.96 -1.58
CA SER A 53 -2.26 -4.61 -1.31
C SER A 53 -3.13 -4.73 -2.57
N VAL A 54 -3.24 -3.64 -3.34
CA VAL A 54 -4.01 -3.63 -4.59
C VAL A 54 -3.42 -4.60 -5.61
N THR A 55 -2.09 -4.57 -5.80
CA THR A 55 -1.43 -5.48 -6.75
C THR A 55 -1.52 -6.94 -6.29
N THR A 56 -1.51 -7.21 -4.98
CA THR A 56 -1.75 -8.55 -4.44
C THR A 56 -3.18 -9.03 -4.72
N ALA A 57 -4.19 -8.20 -4.52
CA ALA A 57 -5.58 -8.55 -4.85
C ALA A 57 -5.74 -8.85 -6.35
N LEU A 58 -5.12 -8.06 -7.22
CA LEU A 58 -5.12 -8.30 -8.66
C LEU A 58 -4.35 -9.56 -9.05
N ALA A 59 -3.27 -9.88 -8.34
CA ALA A 59 -2.51 -11.12 -8.55
C ALA A 59 -3.30 -12.36 -8.10
N MET A 60 -4.26 -12.23 -7.18
CA MET A 60 -5.21 -13.30 -6.85
C MET A 60 -6.13 -13.60 -8.04
N VAL A 61 -6.62 -12.56 -8.75
CA VAL A 61 -7.36 -12.76 -10.02
C VAL A 61 -6.46 -13.37 -11.07
N TYR A 62 -5.24 -12.87 -11.20
CA TYR A 62 -4.25 -13.40 -12.13
C TYR A 62 -4.05 -14.91 -11.96
N ALA A 63 -4.03 -15.42 -10.74
CA ALA A 63 -3.92 -16.85 -10.45
C ALA A 63 -5.11 -17.68 -10.98
N GLY A 64 -6.30 -17.05 -11.04
CA GLY A 64 -7.54 -17.65 -11.55
C GLY A 64 -7.80 -17.38 -13.02
N ALA A 65 -7.05 -16.47 -13.64
CA ALA A 65 -7.24 -16.04 -15.02
C ALA A 65 -6.56 -16.98 -16.04
N ASN A 66 -7.08 -16.97 -17.26
CA ASN A 66 -6.53 -17.70 -18.39
C ASN A 66 -6.59 -16.83 -19.67
N GLY A 67 -6.01 -17.33 -20.77
CA GLY A 67 -6.12 -16.74 -22.09
C GLY A 67 -5.77 -15.25 -22.15
N THR A 68 -6.66 -14.46 -22.76
CA THR A 68 -6.50 -13.02 -22.95
C THR A 68 -6.63 -12.22 -21.66
N THR A 69 -7.47 -12.66 -20.72
CA THR A 69 -7.59 -12.03 -19.39
C THR A 69 -6.31 -12.12 -18.59
N LEU A 70 -5.64 -13.29 -18.63
CA LEU A 70 -4.33 -13.48 -18.02
C LEU A 70 -3.26 -12.57 -18.63
N ARG A 71 -3.23 -12.44 -19.96
CA ARG A 71 -2.27 -11.56 -20.65
C ARG A 71 -2.50 -10.10 -20.31
N GLU A 72 -3.74 -9.62 -20.33
CA GLU A 72 -4.11 -8.26 -19.95
C GLU A 72 -3.63 -7.93 -18.53
N LEU A 73 -3.88 -8.82 -17.57
CA LEU A 73 -3.40 -8.65 -16.19
C LEU A 73 -1.86 -8.66 -16.11
N HIS A 74 -1.20 -9.54 -16.87
CA HIS A 74 0.27 -9.63 -16.89
C HIS A 74 0.93 -8.33 -17.35
N GLU A 75 0.37 -7.70 -18.38
CA GLU A 75 0.84 -6.44 -18.95
C GLU A 75 0.50 -5.26 -18.04
N SER A 76 -0.74 -5.19 -17.56
CA SER A 76 -1.23 -4.09 -16.73
C SER A 76 -0.57 -4.05 -15.35
N LEU A 77 -0.25 -5.21 -14.77
CA LEU A 77 0.56 -5.35 -13.56
C LEU A 77 2.07 -5.20 -13.81
N ARG A 78 2.47 -4.93 -15.06
CA ARG A 78 3.85 -4.64 -15.46
C ARG A 78 4.83 -5.82 -15.29
N TYR A 79 4.33 -7.05 -15.18
CA TYR A 79 5.20 -8.22 -15.06
C TYR A 79 6.07 -8.42 -16.30
N ASN A 80 5.57 -8.09 -17.49
CA ASN A 80 6.33 -8.07 -18.74
C ASN A 80 7.51 -7.08 -18.69
N ILE A 81 7.32 -5.88 -18.14
CA ILE A 81 8.35 -4.83 -18.05
C ILE A 81 9.47 -5.24 -17.10
N VAL A 82 9.11 -5.83 -15.95
CA VAL A 82 10.10 -6.32 -14.99
C VAL A 82 10.63 -7.71 -15.34
N ARG A 83 10.26 -8.27 -16.51
CA ARG A 83 10.67 -9.57 -17.01
C ARG A 83 10.35 -10.72 -16.05
N LEU A 84 9.19 -10.68 -15.40
CA LEU A 84 8.70 -11.76 -14.55
C LEU A 84 7.84 -12.70 -15.38
N ALA A 85 8.32 -13.92 -15.60
CA ALA A 85 7.61 -14.91 -16.40
C ALA A 85 6.31 -15.38 -15.71
N GLN A 86 5.29 -15.75 -16.50
CA GLN A 86 3.95 -16.11 -16.02
C GLN A 86 3.97 -17.23 -14.98
N ASP A 87 4.77 -18.26 -15.20
CA ASP A 87 4.92 -19.42 -14.31
C ASP A 87 5.60 -19.09 -12.98
N LYS A 88 6.27 -17.95 -12.89
CA LYS A 88 6.98 -17.48 -11.69
C LYS A 88 6.19 -16.53 -10.81
N VAL A 89 5.11 -15.92 -11.33
CA VAL A 89 4.36 -14.86 -10.62
C VAL A 89 3.90 -15.32 -9.24
N LEU A 90 3.24 -16.45 -9.13
CA LEU A 90 2.73 -16.96 -7.84
C LEU A 90 3.85 -17.19 -6.82
N ARG A 91 4.95 -17.82 -7.26
CA ARG A 91 6.10 -18.08 -6.38
C ARG A 91 6.78 -16.79 -5.97
N ALA A 92 6.85 -15.81 -6.84
CA ALA A 92 7.42 -14.49 -6.55
C ALA A 92 6.59 -13.74 -5.50
N HIS A 93 5.27 -13.75 -5.62
CA HIS A 93 4.36 -13.20 -4.60
C HIS A 93 4.47 -13.94 -3.26
N ALA A 94 4.48 -15.28 -3.27
CA ALA A 94 4.69 -16.07 -2.04
C ALA A 94 6.01 -15.73 -1.34
N GLY A 95 7.08 -15.55 -2.12
CA GLY A 95 8.37 -15.11 -1.61
C GLY A 95 8.36 -13.70 -1.04
N HIS A 96 7.66 -12.77 -1.68
CA HIS A 96 7.47 -11.40 -1.22
C HIS A 96 6.67 -11.37 0.09
N ASN A 97 5.50 -12.01 0.13
CA ASN A 97 4.65 -12.07 1.32
C ASN A 97 5.38 -12.65 2.53
N ARG A 98 6.13 -13.73 2.35
CA ARG A 98 6.89 -14.35 3.44
C ARG A 98 7.92 -13.40 4.04
N ARG A 99 8.57 -12.58 3.22
CA ARG A 99 9.54 -11.59 3.69
C ARG A 99 8.87 -10.40 4.38
N LEU A 100 7.76 -9.93 3.80
CA LEU A 100 7.02 -8.79 4.31
C LEU A 100 6.37 -9.08 5.67
N LEU A 101 5.85 -10.30 5.85
CA LEU A 101 5.19 -10.75 7.07
C LEU A 101 6.17 -11.39 8.08
N ALA A 102 7.46 -11.41 7.79
CA ALA A 102 8.47 -11.84 8.76
C ALA A 102 8.41 -10.94 10.02
N PRO A 103 8.71 -11.49 11.20
CA PRO A 103 8.71 -10.72 12.44
C PRO A 103 9.55 -9.44 12.32
N SER A 104 8.97 -8.31 12.71
CA SER A 104 9.62 -6.99 12.70
C SER A 104 9.10 -6.17 13.88
N ASN A 105 9.77 -5.04 14.18
CA ASN A 105 9.34 -4.10 15.22
C ASN A 105 8.12 -3.24 14.81
N SER A 106 7.66 -3.38 13.57
CA SER A 106 6.42 -2.76 13.07
C SER A 106 5.35 -3.80 12.86
N THR A 107 4.10 -3.45 13.13
CA THR A 107 2.97 -4.33 12.90
C THR A 107 2.30 -4.01 11.57
N LEU A 108 2.32 -4.96 10.66
CA LEU A 108 1.59 -4.90 9.40
C LEU A 108 0.48 -5.95 9.45
N LYS A 109 -0.77 -5.51 9.33
CA LYS A 109 -1.94 -6.38 9.25
C LYS A 109 -2.54 -6.30 7.86
N ILE A 110 -2.65 -7.43 7.22
CA ILE A 110 -3.15 -7.55 5.84
C ILE A 110 -4.28 -8.56 5.85
N ALA A 111 -5.41 -8.17 5.29
CA ALA A 111 -6.56 -9.01 5.08
C ALA A 111 -6.85 -9.11 3.58
N ASN A 112 -6.51 -10.23 2.99
CA ASN A 112 -6.77 -10.55 1.58
C ASN A 112 -7.80 -11.67 1.50
N ALA A 113 -8.87 -11.51 0.74
CA ALA A 113 -9.80 -12.57 0.44
C ALA A 113 -10.37 -12.48 -0.98
N ALA A 114 -10.67 -13.64 -1.54
CA ALA A 114 -11.64 -13.79 -2.62
C ALA A 114 -12.97 -14.24 -1.99
N VAL A 115 -14.05 -13.53 -2.27
CA VAL A 115 -15.40 -13.90 -1.81
C VAL A 115 -16.17 -14.44 -3.00
N LEU A 116 -16.51 -15.69 -2.95
CA LEU A 116 -17.20 -16.43 -4.01
C LEU A 116 -18.64 -16.70 -3.60
N ASP A 117 -19.57 -16.64 -4.57
CA ASP A 117 -20.94 -17.09 -4.34
C ASP A 117 -20.95 -18.56 -3.86
N GLY A 118 -21.77 -18.85 -2.86
CA GLY A 118 -21.81 -20.15 -2.19
C GLY A 118 -22.14 -21.33 -3.09
N LYS A 119 -22.83 -21.07 -4.21
CA LYS A 119 -23.19 -22.10 -5.20
C LYS A 119 -22.03 -22.50 -6.13
N LEU A 120 -20.96 -21.70 -6.15
CA LEU A 120 -19.80 -21.95 -6.97
C LEU A 120 -18.70 -22.73 -6.20
N ASN A 121 -18.03 -23.64 -6.89
CA ASN A 121 -16.94 -24.40 -6.32
C ASN A 121 -15.60 -23.96 -6.92
N ALA A 122 -14.70 -23.50 -6.10
CA ALA A 122 -13.34 -23.19 -6.53
C ALA A 122 -12.51 -24.47 -6.70
N LEU A 123 -11.69 -24.48 -7.74
CA LEU A 123 -10.74 -25.58 -7.98
C LEU A 123 -9.69 -25.63 -6.85
N PRO A 124 -9.26 -26.83 -6.43
CA PRO A 124 -8.24 -26.98 -5.38
C PRO A 124 -6.94 -26.22 -5.68
N GLY A 125 -6.53 -26.15 -6.96
CA GLY A 125 -5.37 -25.39 -7.40
C GLY A 125 -5.46 -23.90 -7.12
N TYR A 126 -6.64 -23.31 -7.32
CA TYR A 126 -6.88 -21.90 -7.01
C TYR A 126 -6.89 -21.63 -5.50
N VAL A 127 -7.58 -22.46 -4.72
CA VAL A 127 -7.59 -22.37 -3.25
C VAL A 127 -6.17 -22.43 -2.68
N ASN A 128 -5.37 -23.35 -3.19
CA ASN A 128 -3.97 -23.48 -2.80
C ASN A 128 -3.13 -22.25 -3.18
N ALA A 129 -3.36 -21.68 -4.37
CA ALA A 129 -2.70 -20.44 -4.81
C ALA A 129 -3.05 -19.26 -3.90
N LEU A 130 -4.31 -19.11 -3.51
CA LEU A 130 -4.73 -18.06 -2.55
C LEU A 130 -3.99 -18.20 -1.23
N LYS A 131 -4.04 -19.38 -0.63
CA LYS A 131 -3.45 -19.64 0.69
C LYS A 131 -1.94 -19.49 0.70
N ASN A 132 -1.25 -20.19 -0.20
CA ASN A 132 0.21 -20.32 -0.18
C ASN A 132 0.92 -19.21 -0.98
N GLY A 133 0.25 -18.64 -2.00
CA GLY A 133 0.78 -17.56 -2.81
C GLY A 133 0.59 -16.18 -2.18
N PHE A 134 -0.59 -15.93 -1.63
CA PHE A 134 -0.99 -14.59 -1.21
C PHE A 134 -1.34 -14.47 0.28
N GLY A 135 -1.33 -15.56 1.05
CA GLY A 135 -1.82 -15.56 2.43
C GLY A 135 -3.29 -15.14 2.51
N ALA A 136 -4.05 -15.43 1.45
CA ALA A 136 -5.42 -15.00 1.30
C ALA A 136 -6.40 -16.13 1.61
N GLU A 137 -7.62 -15.75 1.99
CA GLU A 137 -8.71 -16.67 2.26
C GLU A 137 -9.73 -16.69 1.12
N LEU A 138 -10.39 -17.84 0.95
CA LEU A 138 -11.57 -17.96 0.13
C LEU A 138 -12.79 -17.98 1.05
N LEU A 139 -13.62 -16.93 0.96
CA LEU A 139 -14.89 -16.87 1.66
C LEU A 139 -16.01 -17.30 0.73
N LYS A 140 -16.99 -18.00 1.25
CA LYS A 140 -18.21 -18.36 0.55
C LYS A 140 -19.40 -17.70 1.22
N VAL A 141 -20.23 -16.98 0.45
CA VAL A 141 -21.40 -16.27 0.93
C VAL A 141 -22.55 -16.40 -0.08
N ASP A 142 -23.77 -16.25 0.36
CA ASP A 142 -24.94 -16.22 -0.52
C ASP A 142 -25.30 -14.77 -0.88
N PHE A 143 -24.83 -14.31 -2.04
CA PHE A 143 -25.18 -12.98 -2.55
C PHE A 143 -26.63 -12.89 -3.05
N ILE A 144 -27.20 -14.01 -3.49
CA ILE A 144 -28.51 -14.06 -4.15
C ILE A 144 -29.65 -14.07 -3.12
N GLY A 145 -29.59 -14.98 -2.17
CA GLY A 145 -30.66 -15.23 -1.20
C GLY A 145 -30.49 -14.51 0.12
N ALA A 146 -29.25 -14.16 0.50
CA ALA A 146 -28.92 -13.63 1.81
C ALA A 146 -27.91 -12.46 1.78
N GLY A 147 -28.15 -11.48 0.89
CA GLY A 147 -27.22 -10.38 0.63
C GLY A 147 -26.80 -9.59 1.86
N GLN A 148 -27.70 -9.34 2.85
CA GLN A 148 -27.33 -8.65 4.09
C GLN A 148 -26.45 -9.54 4.97
N SER A 149 -26.72 -10.83 5.04
CA SER A 149 -25.88 -11.78 5.76
C SER A 149 -24.48 -11.87 5.13
N ALA A 150 -24.41 -11.84 3.79
CA ALA A 150 -23.14 -11.80 3.08
C ALA A 150 -22.28 -10.57 3.48
N VAL A 151 -22.91 -9.39 3.54
CA VAL A 151 -22.25 -8.16 4.00
C VAL A 151 -21.76 -8.29 5.44
N ASN A 152 -22.57 -8.83 6.34
CA ASN A 152 -22.21 -9.02 7.76
C ASN A 152 -21.02 -9.97 7.90
N VAL A 153 -20.99 -11.08 7.15
CA VAL A 153 -19.86 -12.03 7.14
C VAL A 153 -18.58 -11.34 6.67
N ILE A 154 -18.64 -10.58 5.57
CA ILE A 154 -17.50 -9.85 5.02
C ILE A 154 -16.98 -8.81 6.02
N ASN A 155 -17.87 -7.99 6.58
CA ASN A 155 -17.47 -6.94 7.52
C ASN A 155 -16.88 -7.53 8.81
N SER A 156 -17.49 -8.58 9.36
CA SER A 156 -16.97 -9.26 10.55
C SER A 156 -15.59 -9.87 10.29
N TRP A 157 -15.38 -10.47 9.10
CA TRP A 157 -14.09 -11.02 8.72
C TRP A 157 -13.00 -9.93 8.63
N VAL A 158 -13.28 -8.80 7.98
CA VAL A 158 -12.33 -7.69 7.87
C VAL A 158 -12.02 -7.09 9.23
N ASP A 159 -13.03 -6.86 10.07
CA ASP A 159 -12.87 -6.32 11.42
C ASP A 159 -11.91 -7.18 12.25
N GLN A 160 -12.12 -8.49 12.27
CA GLN A 160 -11.24 -9.43 12.97
C GLN A 160 -9.81 -9.43 12.40
N LYS A 161 -9.65 -9.50 11.06
CA LYS A 161 -8.33 -9.56 10.42
C LYS A 161 -7.52 -8.28 10.58
N THR A 162 -8.18 -7.15 10.71
CA THR A 162 -7.54 -5.85 10.92
C THR A 162 -7.47 -5.43 12.40
N GLN A 163 -7.77 -6.34 13.33
CA GLN A 163 -7.76 -6.07 14.77
C GLN A 163 -8.63 -4.85 15.14
N HIS A 164 -9.86 -4.83 14.61
CA HIS A 164 -10.88 -3.79 14.84
C HIS A 164 -10.48 -2.39 14.34
N LYS A 165 -9.55 -2.31 13.38
CA LYS A 165 -9.15 -1.04 12.76
C LYS A 165 -9.98 -0.69 11.53
N ILE A 166 -10.52 -1.71 10.87
CA ILE A 166 -11.41 -1.55 9.73
C ILE A 166 -12.65 -2.40 9.98
N SER A 167 -13.70 -1.78 10.51
CA SER A 167 -14.93 -2.47 10.91
C SER A 167 -15.89 -2.74 9.74
N THR A 168 -15.82 -1.95 8.67
CA THR A 168 -16.82 -1.97 7.60
C THR A 168 -16.18 -1.79 6.22
N LEU A 169 -16.48 -2.72 5.30
CA LEU A 169 -16.19 -2.59 3.88
C LEU A 169 -17.44 -2.31 3.04
N PHE A 170 -18.58 -2.87 3.42
CA PHE A 170 -19.84 -2.68 2.71
C PHE A 170 -20.92 -2.21 3.67
N ASP A 171 -21.62 -1.16 3.26
CA ASP A 171 -22.73 -0.57 4.03
C ASP A 171 -24.10 -1.08 3.56
N LYS A 172 -24.13 -1.71 2.39
CA LYS A 172 -25.35 -2.23 1.74
C LYS A 172 -25.06 -3.56 1.04
N PRO A 173 -26.07 -4.41 0.86
CA PRO A 173 -25.95 -5.61 0.04
C PRO A 173 -25.41 -5.32 -1.36
N LEU A 174 -24.62 -6.25 -1.87
CA LEU A 174 -24.14 -6.26 -3.25
C LEU A 174 -25.25 -6.74 -4.20
N SER A 175 -25.06 -6.58 -5.50
CA SER A 175 -25.98 -7.08 -6.50
C SER A 175 -26.19 -8.58 -6.36
N LYS A 176 -27.41 -9.06 -6.65
CA LYS A 176 -27.71 -10.50 -6.77
C LYS A 176 -26.95 -11.19 -7.90
N ASP A 177 -26.43 -10.42 -8.84
CA ASP A 177 -25.59 -10.93 -9.94
C ASP A 177 -24.13 -11.08 -9.55
N THR A 178 -23.75 -10.62 -8.36
CA THR A 178 -22.39 -10.76 -7.83
C THR A 178 -22.01 -12.23 -7.69
N ARG A 179 -20.85 -12.60 -8.25
CA ARG A 179 -20.29 -13.96 -8.17
C ARG A 179 -18.93 -14.01 -7.52
N LEU A 180 -18.12 -12.97 -7.71
CA LEU A 180 -16.76 -12.87 -7.18
C LEU A 180 -16.45 -11.44 -6.78
N VAL A 181 -16.02 -11.26 -5.54
CA VAL A 181 -15.53 -9.99 -5.00
C VAL A 181 -14.13 -10.19 -4.44
N LEU A 182 -13.25 -9.25 -4.72
CA LEU A 182 -11.94 -9.22 -4.10
C LEU A 182 -11.91 -8.20 -2.98
N LEU A 183 -11.46 -8.65 -1.83
CA LEU A 183 -11.32 -7.83 -0.64
C LEU A 183 -9.84 -7.67 -0.31
N ASN A 184 -9.50 -6.44 -0.04
CA ASN A 184 -8.21 -6.11 0.51
C ASN A 184 -8.34 -5.00 1.54
N ALA A 185 -7.90 -5.29 2.74
CA ALA A 185 -7.82 -4.32 3.82
C ALA A 185 -6.44 -4.39 4.46
N ILE A 186 -5.84 -3.24 4.70
CA ILE A 186 -4.49 -3.16 5.22
C ILE A 186 -4.36 -2.06 6.25
N TYR A 187 -3.61 -2.36 7.30
CA TYR A 187 -3.32 -1.48 8.40
C TYR A 187 -1.85 -1.59 8.80
N PHE A 188 -1.22 -0.45 9.04
CA PHE A 188 0.16 -0.37 9.48
C PHE A 188 0.26 0.34 10.83
N LYS A 189 1.06 -0.25 11.74
CA LYS A 189 1.45 0.34 13.01
C LYS A 189 2.96 0.34 13.12
N GLY A 190 3.56 1.51 13.17
CA GLY A 190 4.99 1.70 13.39
C GLY A 190 5.24 2.78 14.45
N THR A 191 6.08 2.51 15.43
CA THR A 191 6.54 3.50 16.42
C THR A 191 7.73 4.24 15.83
N TRP A 192 7.77 5.58 15.96
CA TRP A 192 8.94 6.35 15.51
C TRP A 192 10.23 5.89 16.20
N ARG A 193 11.33 5.90 15.49
CA ARG A 193 12.66 5.70 16.11
C ARG A 193 12.92 6.75 17.19
N THR A 194 12.59 8.01 16.88
CA THR A 194 12.60 9.12 17.82
C THR A 194 11.19 9.67 17.90
N LYS A 195 10.53 9.47 19.03
CA LYS A 195 9.15 9.92 19.26
C LYS A 195 9.09 11.44 19.45
N PHE A 196 7.96 12.03 19.13
CA PHE A 196 7.66 13.43 19.48
C PHE A 196 7.14 13.51 20.92
N ALA A 197 7.52 14.57 21.65
CA ALA A 197 6.99 14.81 22.97
C ALA A 197 5.57 15.41 22.86
N ARG A 198 4.58 14.81 23.52
CA ARG A 198 3.20 15.32 23.49
C ARG A 198 3.07 16.75 24.01
N SER A 199 3.93 17.15 24.96
CA SER A 199 4.01 18.52 25.50
C SER A 199 4.48 19.56 24.48
N LYS A 200 5.02 19.12 23.32
CA LYS A 200 5.45 19.99 22.22
C LYS A 200 4.49 19.94 21.03
N THR A 201 3.33 19.30 21.17
CA THR A 201 2.27 19.35 20.16
C THR A 201 1.45 20.61 20.41
N GLU A 202 1.40 21.49 19.43
CA GLU A 202 0.72 22.79 19.52
C GLU A 202 -0.20 22.99 18.31
N LYS A 203 -1.18 23.87 18.47
CA LYS A 203 -2.03 24.33 17.37
C LYS A 203 -1.23 25.20 16.41
N ALA A 204 -1.18 24.81 15.14
CA ALA A 204 -0.52 25.57 14.09
C ALA A 204 -1.37 25.61 12.82
N PRO A 205 -1.21 26.63 11.96
CA PRO A 205 -1.95 26.70 10.71
C PRO A 205 -1.49 25.64 9.73
N PHE A 206 -2.44 24.96 9.08
CA PHE A 206 -2.24 24.11 7.92
C PHE A 206 -3.01 24.73 6.74
N TYR A 207 -2.31 25.01 5.66
CA TYR A 207 -2.87 25.59 4.43
C TYR A 207 -3.36 24.45 3.54
N THR A 208 -4.66 24.38 3.32
CA THR A 208 -5.28 23.30 2.52
C THR A 208 -5.05 23.51 1.02
N GLY A 209 -5.25 22.45 0.21
CA GLY A 209 -5.03 22.51 -1.23
C GLY A 209 -5.90 23.51 -1.98
N ASP A 210 -7.02 23.93 -1.39
CA ASP A 210 -7.93 24.99 -1.89
C ASP A 210 -7.60 26.40 -1.37
N GLY A 211 -6.46 26.57 -0.69
CA GLY A 211 -5.96 27.86 -0.23
C GLY A 211 -6.53 28.36 1.09
N ARG A 212 -7.40 27.60 1.76
CA ARG A 212 -7.87 27.89 3.12
C ARG A 212 -6.81 27.49 4.14
N SER A 213 -6.91 27.96 5.36
CA SER A 213 -6.10 27.50 6.48
C SER A 213 -6.96 26.99 7.61
N THR A 214 -6.54 25.90 8.23
CA THR A 214 -7.17 25.33 9.44
C THR A 214 -6.13 25.24 10.55
N SER A 215 -6.56 25.40 11.80
CA SER A 215 -5.69 25.21 12.97
C SER A 215 -5.67 23.74 13.36
N VAL A 216 -4.50 23.10 13.28
CA VAL A 216 -4.34 21.65 13.50
C VAL A 216 -3.30 21.36 14.58
N ASP A 217 -3.44 20.22 15.26
CA ASP A 217 -2.42 19.76 16.21
C ASP A 217 -1.16 19.38 15.46
N THR A 218 -0.08 20.13 15.68
CA THR A 218 1.21 19.95 15.01
C THR A 218 2.26 19.49 16.01
N MET A 219 2.77 18.29 15.80
CA MET A 219 3.86 17.69 16.56
C MET A 219 5.16 18.42 16.24
N GLN A 220 5.95 18.75 17.27
CA GLN A 220 7.24 19.40 17.09
C GLN A 220 8.35 18.63 17.78
N GLY A 221 9.52 18.54 17.13
CA GLY A 221 10.66 17.87 17.72
C GLY A 221 11.89 17.84 16.83
N THR A 222 13.02 17.87 17.48
CA THR A 222 14.32 17.75 16.82
C THR A 222 14.70 16.26 16.75
N VAL A 223 14.84 15.74 15.55
CA VAL A 223 15.10 14.30 15.31
C VAL A 223 16.25 14.09 14.34
N LYS A 224 16.91 12.93 14.41
CA LYS A 224 17.81 12.46 13.36
C LYS A 224 16.98 11.78 12.26
N ALA A 225 17.06 12.32 11.04
CA ALA A 225 16.29 11.85 9.89
C ALA A 225 17.10 11.96 8.60
N GLY A 226 16.68 11.24 7.57
CA GLY A 226 17.17 11.49 6.21
C GLY A 226 16.57 12.79 5.70
N TYR A 227 17.40 13.71 5.17
CA TYR A 227 16.95 15.01 4.67
C TYR A 227 17.64 15.33 3.34
N ALA A 228 16.88 15.87 2.39
CA ALA A 228 17.40 16.36 1.12
C ALA A 228 16.44 17.35 0.46
N TYR A 229 16.98 18.22 -0.40
CA TYR A 229 16.18 18.96 -1.35
C TYR A 229 16.30 18.33 -2.75
N ALA A 230 15.21 17.79 -3.25
CA ALA A 230 15.12 17.18 -4.58
C ALA A 230 14.64 18.19 -5.62
N ARG A 231 15.61 18.86 -6.30
CA ARG A 231 15.35 19.94 -7.27
C ARG A 231 14.45 19.49 -8.41
N ASP A 232 14.65 18.26 -8.89
CA ASP A 232 13.97 17.73 -10.07
C ASP A 232 12.46 17.58 -9.88
N ILE A 233 12.04 17.42 -8.64
CA ILE A 233 10.61 17.36 -8.25
C ILE A 233 10.15 18.57 -7.43
N GLY A 234 11.03 19.53 -7.17
CA GLY A 234 10.73 20.78 -6.45
C GLY A 234 10.26 20.58 -5.01
N ALA A 235 10.74 19.52 -4.34
CA ALA A 235 10.30 19.15 -3.01
C ALA A 235 11.45 18.92 -2.03
N THR A 236 11.23 19.26 -0.76
CA THR A 236 12.05 18.80 0.36
C THR A 236 11.61 17.39 0.75
N VAL A 237 12.57 16.50 0.93
CA VAL A 237 12.37 15.09 1.29
C VAL A 237 12.82 14.87 2.72
N LEU A 238 11.92 14.36 3.55
CA LEU A 238 12.20 13.93 4.92
C LEU A 238 11.92 12.44 5.05
N ASP A 239 12.88 11.66 5.52
CA ASP A 239 12.73 10.23 5.76
C ASP A 239 12.79 9.94 7.26
N LEU A 240 11.63 9.77 7.88
CA LEU A 240 11.46 9.47 9.30
C LEU A 240 11.46 7.96 9.54
N PRO A 241 12.52 7.39 10.14
CA PRO A 241 12.56 5.96 10.40
C PRO A 241 11.64 5.55 11.54
N TYR A 242 10.99 4.40 11.38
CA TYR A 242 10.33 3.69 12.47
C TYR A 242 11.35 2.87 13.29
N ASN A 243 10.94 2.47 14.48
CA ASN A 243 11.74 1.60 15.35
C ASN A 243 12.09 0.29 14.62
N GLY A 244 13.32 -0.19 14.79
CA GLY A 244 13.86 -1.34 14.04
C GLY A 244 14.47 -0.99 12.69
N LEU A 245 14.28 0.22 12.17
CA LEU A 245 14.90 0.76 10.94
C LEU A 245 14.52 0.06 9.62
N ASP A 246 13.66 -0.95 9.66
CA ASP A 246 13.21 -1.65 8.46
C ASP A 246 12.27 -0.79 7.61
N TYR A 247 11.48 0.06 8.25
CA TYR A 247 10.49 0.92 7.62
C TYR A 247 10.74 2.39 7.92
N SER A 248 10.28 3.25 7.03
CA SER A 248 10.25 4.71 7.23
C SER A 248 8.99 5.31 6.62
N MET A 249 8.61 6.48 7.15
CA MET A 249 7.73 7.42 6.45
C MET A 249 8.60 8.42 5.71
N THR A 250 8.55 8.39 4.39
CA THR A 250 9.23 9.37 3.54
C THR A 250 8.22 10.41 3.12
N ILE A 251 8.44 11.67 3.48
CA ILE A 251 7.54 12.80 3.19
C ILE A 251 8.17 13.67 2.11
N LEU A 252 7.39 14.03 1.10
CA LEU A 252 7.77 14.93 0.03
C LEU A 252 6.93 16.21 0.16
N LEU A 253 7.56 17.27 0.63
CA LEU A 253 6.92 18.56 0.84
C LEU A 253 7.30 19.51 -0.30
N PRO A 254 6.36 19.92 -1.16
CA PRO A 254 6.64 20.90 -2.20
C PRO A 254 7.16 22.21 -1.60
N ARG A 255 8.05 22.90 -2.31
CA ARG A 255 8.52 24.21 -1.83
C ARG A 255 7.40 25.27 -1.83
N ASN A 256 6.48 25.18 -2.79
CA ASN A 256 5.33 26.08 -2.90
C ASN A 256 4.11 25.43 -2.25
N LYS A 257 3.34 26.18 -1.47
CA LYS A 257 2.14 25.70 -0.78
C LYS A 257 1.08 25.07 -1.72
N THR A 258 1.05 25.49 -2.98
CA THR A 258 0.16 24.95 -4.02
C THR A 258 0.85 23.93 -4.93
N GLY A 259 2.08 23.54 -4.62
CA GLY A 259 2.93 22.72 -5.51
C GLY A 259 2.60 21.24 -5.54
N VAL A 260 1.72 20.74 -4.69
CA VAL A 260 1.46 19.30 -4.54
C VAL A 260 0.91 18.65 -5.81
N GLU A 261 0.10 19.37 -6.60
CA GLU A 261 -0.45 18.87 -7.85
C GLU A 261 0.64 18.69 -8.93
N ALA A 262 1.56 19.63 -9.01
CA ALA A 262 2.71 19.51 -9.92
C ALA A 262 3.62 18.35 -9.48
N LEU A 263 3.86 18.22 -8.17
CA LEU A 263 4.62 17.11 -7.60
C LEU A 263 3.94 15.78 -7.93
N ARG A 264 2.64 15.63 -7.69
CA ARG A 264 1.87 14.40 -7.96
C ARG A 264 1.91 13.98 -9.43
N LYS A 265 1.84 14.94 -10.36
CA LYS A 265 1.87 14.68 -11.80
C LYS A 265 3.26 14.28 -12.32
N ASN A 266 4.31 14.85 -11.73
CA ASN A 266 5.68 14.66 -12.19
C ASN A 266 6.43 13.55 -11.45
N LEU A 267 5.83 13.04 -10.36
CA LEU A 267 6.45 12.00 -9.56
C LEU A 267 6.35 10.63 -10.24
N THR A 268 7.48 10.01 -10.44
CA THR A 268 7.65 8.66 -10.98
C THR A 268 8.50 7.82 -10.05
N LEU A 269 8.53 6.52 -10.26
CA LEU A 269 9.42 5.63 -9.51
C LEU A 269 10.89 6.06 -9.66
N LEU A 270 11.29 6.52 -10.83
CA LEU A 270 12.67 6.97 -11.10
C LEU A 270 12.99 8.24 -10.30
N THR A 271 12.15 9.28 -10.40
CA THR A 271 12.38 10.56 -9.70
C THR A 271 12.31 10.40 -8.18
N LEU A 272 11.44 9.50 -7.66
CA LEU A 272 11.46 9.15 -6.23
C LEU A 272 12.77 8.47 -5.84
N ARG A 273 13.24 7.49 -6.61
CA ARG A 273 14.51 6.80 -6.33
C ARG A 273 15.69 7.77 -6.32
N ASP A 274 15.73 8.70 -7.27
CA ASP A 274 16.79 9.71 -7.36
C ASP A 274 16.72 10.70 -6.20
N ALA A 275 15.52 11.07 -5.74
CA ALA A 275 15.31 11.88 -4.54
C ALA A 275 15.78 11.16 -3.27
N LEU A 276 15.47 9.86 -3.14
CA LEU A 276 15.90 9.02 -2.01
C LEU A 276 17.43 8.81 -1.98
N ALA A 277 18.08 8.72 -3.14
CA ALA A 277 19.54 8.57 -3.23
C ALA A 277 20.31 9.81 -2.76
N ARG A 278 19.63 10.98 -2.70
CA ARG A 278 20.23 12.25 -2.19
C ARG A 278 20.08 12.41 -0.67
N LEU A 279 19.35 11.53 0.01
CA LEU A 279 19.13 11.63 1.45
C LEU A 279 20.47 11.49 2.19
N SER A 280 20.75 12.43 3.08
CA SER A 280 21.81 12.36 4.08
C SER A 280 21.21 12.44 5.47
N GLU A 281 21.84 11.80 6.45
CA GLU A 281 21.42 11.92 7.84
C GLU A 281 21.68 13.34 8.33
N ALA A 282 20.63 14.00 8.83
CA ALA A 282 20.70 15.35 9.40
C ALA A 282 19.95 15.42 10.72
N THR A 283 20.26 16.44 11.51
CA THR A 283 19.45 16.85 12.65
C THR A 283 18.40 17.82 12.12
N VAL A 284 17.12 17.46 12.23
CA VAL A 284 16.00 18.19 11.64
C VAL A 284 15.01 18.61 12.73
N ASP A 285 14.65 19.89 12.76
CA ASP A 285 13.54 20.40 13.54
C ASP A 285 12.26 20.18 12.73
N VAL A 286 11.46 19.18 13.13
CA VAL A 286 10.29 18.70 12.39
C VAL A 286 9.02 19.23 13.00
N HIS A 287 8.18 19.85 12.16
CA HIS A 287 6.81 20.23 12.46
C HIS A 287 5.89 19.42 11.55
N LEU A 288 5.20 18.42 12.09
CA LEU A 288 4.34 17.49 11.35
C LEU A 288 2.95 17.46 11.99
N PRO A 289 1.88 17.72 11.24
CA PRO A 289 0.54 17.63 11.80
C PRO A 289 0.21 16.19 12.23
N ARG A 290 -0.60 16.06 13.27
CA ARG A 290 -1.30 14.80 13.55
C ARG A 290 -2.40 14.63 12.54
N PHE A 291 -2.55 13.43 11.98
CA PHE A 291 -3.64 13.14 11.03
C PHE A 291 -4.05 11.69 11.06
N LYS A 292 -5.29 11.45 10.67
CA LYS A 292 -5.82 10.13 10.35
C LYS A 292 -6.34 10.16 8.92
N LEU A 293 -5.95 9.16 8.12
CA LEU A 293 -6.53 8.91 6.81
C LEU A 293 -7.22 7.56 6.83
N GLU A 294 -8.44 7.55 6.30
CA GLU A 294 -9.25 6.35 6.15
C GLU A 294 -9.96 6.42 4.80
N GLU A 295 -9.43 5.71 3.82
CA GLU A 295 -9.89 5.78 2.44
C GLU A 295 -10.38 4.43 1.95
N LYS A 296 -11.47 4.44 1.19
CA LYS A 296 -12.09 3.27 0.57
C LYS A 296 -12.28 3.50 -0.92
N TYR A 297 -11.79 2.58 -1.73
CA TYR A 297 -11.89 2.64 -3.20
C TYR A 297 -12.61 1.44 -3.78
N LYS A 298 -13.55 1.72 -4.69
CA LYS A 298 -14.13 0.75 -5.62
C LYS A 298 -13.29 0.76 -6.89
N LEU A 299 -12.31 -0.12 -6.96
CA LEU A 299 -11.29 -0.06 -8.01
C LEU A 299 -11.80 -0.46 -9.40
N LYS A 300 -12.99 -1.07 -9.51
CA LYS A 300 -13.65 -1.36 -10.81
C LYS A 300 -13.80 -0.12 -11.68
N GLU A 301 -13.97 1.06 -11.08
CA GLU A 301 -14.13 2.33 -11.81
C GLU A 301 -12.80 2.88 -12.33
N VAL A 302 -11.68 2.49 -11.70
CA VAL A 302 -10.35 3.05 -11.94
C VAL A 302 -9.47 2.12 -12.77
N LEU A 303 -9.49 0.83 -12.50
CA LEU A 303 -8.62 -0.18 -13.11
C LEU A 303 -8.74 -0.26 -14.65
N PRO A 304 -9.91 -0.04 -15.26
CA PRO A 304 -10.01 0.04 -16.73
C PRO A 304 -9.14 1.11 -17.38
N ARG A 305 -8.85 2.20 -16.66
CA ARG A 305 -7.94 3.27 -17.11
C ARG A 305 -6.47 2.84 -17.07
N LEU A 306 -6.15 1.79 -16.30
CA LEU A 306 -4.83 1.16 -16.25
C LEU A 306 -4.70 -0.04 -17.20
N GLY A 307 -5.74 -0.32 -18.01
CA GLY A 307 -5.77 -1.40 -18.99
C GLY A 307 -6.39 -2.71 -18.47
N ILE A 308 -6.92 -2.75 -17.24
CA ILE A 308 -7.55 -3.93 -16.64
C ILE A 308 -9.07 -3.85 -16.85
N ARG A 309 -9.58 -4.51 -17.87
CA ARG A 309 -11.00 -4.41 -18.31
C ARG A 309 -11.71 -5.74 -18.35
N ARG A 310 -11.09 -6.76 -18.97
CA ARG A 310 -11.73 -8.03 -19.30
C ARG A 310 -12.28 -8.77 -18.09
N MET A 311 -11.53 -8.77 -17.00
CA MET A 311 -11.97 -9.48 -15.79
C MET A 311 -13.31 -8.99 -15.22
N PHE A 312 -13.76 -7.78 -15.60
CA PHE A 312 -15.01 -7.18 -15.14
C PHE A 312 -16.20 -7.44 -16.08
N ASN A 313 -15.96 -7.97 -17.28
CA ASN A 313 -16.96 -8.20 -18.31
C ASN A 313 -17.37 -9.68 -18.37
N ALA A 314 -18.64 -9.96 -18.09
CA ALA A 314 -19.19 -11.33 -18.06
C ALA A 314 -18.94 -12.13 -19.36
N GLY A 315 -18.95 -11.45 -20.54
CA GLY A 315 -18.73 -12.12 -21.83
C GLY A 315 -17.27 -12.21 -22.29
N GLU A 316 -16.32 -11.62 -21.55
CA GLU A 316 -14.92 -11.53 -21.96
C GLU A 316 -13.95 -12.11 -20.92
N ALA A 317 -14.38 -12.20 -19.66
CA ALA A 317 -13.57 -12.69 -18.57
C ALA A 317 -13.31 -14.20 -18.71
N ASP A 318 -12.04 -14.57 -18.81
CA ASP A 318 -11.61 -15.95 -18.67
C ASP A 318 -10.97 -16.14 -17.29
N LEU A 319 -11.79 -16.58 -16.34
CA LEU A 319 -11.38 -16.92 -14.98
C LEU A 319 -11.53 -18.45 -14.73
N SER A 320 -11.38 -19.22 -15.78
CA SER A 320 -11.61 -20.67 -15.77
C SER A 320 -10.71 -21.45 -14.81
N ARG A 321 -9.58 -20.88 -14.38
CA ARG A 321 -8.75 -21.49 -13.33
C ARG A 321 -9.30 -21.35 -11.92
N ILE A 322 -10.40 -20.58 -11.74
CA ILE A 322 -11.08 -20.48 -10.43
C ILE A 322 -12.03 -21.65 -10.23
N ASN A 323 -12.97 -21.89 -11.18
CA ASN A 323 -14.04 -22.88 -11.03
C ASN A 323 -14.16 -23.88 -12.18
N GLY A 324 -13.33 -23.77 -13.22
CA GLY A 324 -13.38 -24.60 -14.41
C GLY A 324 -14.33 -24.10 -15.50
N GLY A 325 -15.16 -23.10 -15.22
CA GLY A 325 -16.12 -22.50 -16.14
C GLY A 325 -15.68 -21.17 -16.72
N MET A 326 -16.44 -20.67 -17.71
CA MET A 326 -16.25 -19.36 -18.34
C MET A 326 -17.33 -18.33 -17.90
N ASP A 327 -18.05 -18.64 -16.84
CA ASP A 327 -19.19 -17.89 -16.32
C ASP A 327 -18.85 -16.90 -15.22
N LEU A 328 -17.58 -16.90 -14.78
CA LEU A 328 -17.10 -16.00 -13.74
C LEU A 328 -16.54 -14.70 -14.29
N PHE A 329 -16.91 -13.61 -13.62
CA PHE A 329 -16.27 -12.30 -13.75
C PHE A 329 -16.13 -11.65 -12.38
N VAL A 330 -15.23 -10.68 -12.26
CA VAL A 330 -15.05 -9.91 -11.03
C VAL A 330 -16.09 -8.80 -10.97
N ASP A 331 -16.98 -8.84 -9.99
CA ASP A 331 -17.96 -7.76 -9.80
C ASP A 331 -17.33 -6.52 -9.16
N GLN A 332 -16.58 -6.71 -8.07
CA GLN A 332 -15.97 -5.64 -7.30
C GLN A 332 -14.52 -5.99 -6.92
N VAL A 333 -13.68 -4.97 -6.92
CA VAL A 333 -12.38 -4.96 -6.22
C VAL A 333 -12.44 -3.81 -5.23
N VAL A 334 -12.48 -4.13 -3.93
CA VAL A 334 -12.57 -3.13 -2.87
C VAL A 334 -11.26 -3.08 -2.10
N HIS A 335 -10.69 -1.90 -2.02
CA HIS A 335 -9.51 -1.59 -1.23
C HIS A 335 -9.87 -0.59 -0.14
N LYS A 336 -9.50 -0.88 1.10
CA LYS A 336 -9.62 0.05 2.23
C LYS A 336 -8.30 0.09 2.99
N ALA A 337 -7.82 1.30 3.26
CA ALA A 337 -6.59 1.53 3.99
C ALA A 337 -6.81 2.57 5.09
N VAL A 338 -6.16 2.35 6.24
CA VAL A 338 -6.21 3.25 7.39
C VAL A 338 -4.80 3.50 7.90
N VAL A 339 -4.49 4.76 8.19
CA VAL A 339 -3.31 5.19 8.92
C VAL A 339 -3.66 6.30 9.89
N GLN A 340 -3.05 6.25 11.06
CA GLN A 340 -3.10 7.33 12.04
C GLN A 340 -1.67 7.71 12.41
N VAL A 341 -1.33 8.98 12.24
CA VAL A 341 -0.01 9.54 12.54
C VAL A 341 -0.12 10.44 13.77
N ASN A 342 0.69 10.14 14.77
CA ASN A 342 0.76 10.87 16.02
C ASN A 342 2.19 10.85 16.60
N GLU A 343 2.39 11.35 17.81
CA GLU A 343 3.67 11.52 18.47
C GLU A 343 4.45 10.21 18.67
N GLU A 344 3.76 9.10 18.77
CA GLU A 344 4.35 7.78 18.97
C GLU A 344 4.80 7.13 17.65
N GLY A 345 4.16 7.52 16.55
CA GLY A 345 4.33 6.90 15.23
C GLY A 345 3.03 6.76 14.49
N SER A 346 2.93 5.71 13.72
CA SER A 346 1.66 5.26 13.16
C SER A 346 1.00 4.29 14.14
N GLU A 347 0.20 4.84 15.03
CA GLU A 347 -0.47 4.27 16.22
C GLU A 347 0.40 3.91 17.46
N ALA A 348 -0.11 4.25 18.64
CA ALA A 348 0.69 4.34 19.86
C ALA A 348 0.16 3.59 21.08
N ALA A 349 1.15 3.23 21.94
CA ALA A 349 1.02 3.08 23.39
C ALA A 349 2.12 3.92 24.05
N ALA A 350 1.79 4.58 25.17
CA ALA A 350 2.61 5.62 25.78
C ALA A 350 3.99 5.15 26.28
N THR A 351 5.04 5.87 25.90
CA THR A 351 6.36 5.86 26.57
C THR A 351 7.09 7.18 26.34
N THR A 352 7.90 7.60 27.30
CA THR A 352 8.61 8.90 27.38
C THR A 352 9.63 9.10 26.26
N GLY A 353 9.62 10.27 25.62
CA GLY A 353 10.57 10.65 24.59
C GLY A 353 11.94 11.09 25.14
N VAL A 354 13.01 10.76 24.41
CA VAL A 354 14.39 11.17 24.69
C VAL A 354 14.71 12.42 23.90
N VAL A 355 15.12 13.49 24.60
CA VAL A 355 15.62 14.73 23.96
C VAL A 355 17.10 14.53 23.62
N ILE A 356 17.45 14.60 22.34
CA ILE A 356 18.83 14.54 21.88
C ILE A 356 19.35 15.97 21.69
N ASN A 357 20.25 16.42 22.57
CA ASN A 357 20.99 17.67 22.38
C ASN A 357 22.28 17.37 21.63
N THR A 358 22.34 17.70 20.34
CA THR A 358 23.60 17.68 19.57
C THR A 358 24.08 19.10 19.29
N ARG A 359 25.31 19.43 19.69
CA ARG A 359 25.98 20.65 19.26
C ARG A 359 26.54 20.41 17.86
N THR A 360 25.86 20.91 16.84
CA THR A 360 26.40 21.06 15.49
C THR A 360 26.73 22.52 15.23
N THR A 361 27.80 22.79 14.47
CA THR A 361 28.25 24.17 14.12
C THR A 361 27.27 24.91 13.19
N SER A 362 26.38 24.21 12.51
CA SER A 362 25.20 24.73 11.82
C SER A 362 23.95 24.28 12.59
N GLY A 363 22.98 25.16 12.80
CA GLY A 363 21.70 24.83 13.44
C GLY A 363 20.99 23.68 12.72
N PRO A 364 19.93 23.09 13.32
CA PRO A 364 19.15 22.04 12.70
C PRO A 364 18.48 22.52 11.41
N GLU A 365 18.38 21.63 10.42
CA GLU A 365 17.49 21.84 9.27
C GLU A 365 16.04 21.96 9.74
N VAL A 366 15.22 22.76 9.05
CA VAL A 366 13.82 22.95 9.44
C VAL A 366 12.90 22.31 8.40
N PHE A 367 12.00 21.46 8.87
CA PHE A 367 10.97 20.82 8.03
C PHE A 367 9.58 21.10 8.61
N ARG A 368 8.78 21.92 7.91
CA ARG A 368 7.42 22.30 8.34
C ARG A 368 6.39 21.83 7.33
N ALA A 369 5.68 20.73 7.64
CA ALA A 369 4.58 20.21 6.84
C ALA A 369 3.28 20.99 7.14
N ASP A 370 3.26 22.27 6.79
CA ASP A 370 2.14 23.19 7.02
C ASP A 370 1.22 23.38 5.80
N HIS A 371 1.42 22.59 4.75
CA HIS A 371 0.65 22.62 3.52
C HIS A 371 0.67 21.25 2.84
N PRO A 372 -0.11 21.00 1.75
CA PRO A 372 -0.24 19.69 1.14
C PRO A 372 1.08 19.01 0.80
N PHE A 373 1.17 17.73 1.16
CA PHE A 373 2.36 16.90 0.95
C PHE A 373 2.01 15.48 0.56
N LEU A 374 2.94 14.83 -0.13
CA LEU A 374 2.92 13.40 -0.38
C LEU A 374 3.75 12.65 0.68
N PHE A 375 3.33 11.43 1.02
CA PHE A 375 4.16 10.57 1.84
C PHE A 375 4.08 9.11 1.39
N PHE A 376 5.12 8.36 1.74
CA PHE A 376 5.22 6.92 1.51
C PHE A 376 5.59 6.22 2.80
N ILE A 377 4.92 5.11 3.12
CA ILE A 377 5.44 4.16 4.10
C ILE A 377 6.12 3.06 3.29
N ARG A 378 7.42 2.91 3.46
CA ARG A 378 8.23 2.00 2.64
C ARG A 378 9.21 1.18 3.47
N ASN A 379 9.55 0.01 2.95
CA ASN A 379 10.65 -0.78 3.47
C ASN A 379 11.97 -0.17 2.97
N ARG A 380 12.85 0.20 3.88
CA ARG A 380 14.12 0.90 3.56
C ARG A 380 15.14 0.00 2.87
N ARG A 381 15.07 -1.33 3.11
CA ARG A 381 16.02 -2.29 2.53
C ARG A 381 15.64 -2.72 1.12
N THR A 382 14.37 -2.93 0.89
CA THR A 382 13.87 -3.46 -0.39
C THR A 382 13.35 -2.37 -1.33
N GLY A 383 13.07 -1.17 -0.80
CA GLY A 383 12.41 -0.10 -1.52
C GLY A 383 10.92 -0.34 -1.76
N ASP A 384 10.33 -1.37 -1.13
CA ASP A 384 8.92 -1.71 -1.28
C ASP A 384 8.03 -0.61 -0.71
N ILE A 385 7.16 -0.05 -1.52
CA ILE A 385 6.18 0.98 -1.14
C ILE A 385 4.92 0.29 -0.66
N LEU A 386 4.72 0.29 0.66
CA LEU A 386 3.54 -0.32 1.28
C LEU A 386 2.33 0.59 1.21
N PHE A 387 2.53 1.91 1.38
CA PHE A 387 1.47 2.90 1.34
C PHE A 387 1.92 4.16 0.63
N VAL A 388 0.97 4.78 -0.03
CA VAL A 388 1.06 6.11 -0.63
C VAL A 388 -0.03 6.96 -0.03
N GLY A 389 0.32 8.16 0.43
CA GLY A 389 -0.62 9.14 0.95
C GLY A 389 -0.40 10.51 0.34
N LEU A 390 -1.50 11.22 0.10
CA LEU A 390 -1.56 12.63 -0.22
C LEU A 390 -2.43 13.31 0.84
N VAL A 391 -1.82 14.21 1.61
CA VAL A 391 -2.52 15.01 2.61
C VAL A 391 -2.79 16.38 2.03
N ASN A 392 -4.03 16.65 1.64
CA ASN A 392 -4.49 17.95 1.15
C ASN A 392 -5.16 18.76 2.25
N LYS A 393 -5.72 18.08 3.25
CA LYS A 393 -6.36 18.68 4.42
C LYS A 393 -6.13 17.80 5.64
N VAL A 394 -6.10 18.42 6.80
CA VAL A 394 -6.02 17.77 8.12
C VAL A 394 -7.28 18.14 8.89
N GLU A 395 -7.97 17.12 9.42
CA GLU A 395 -9.19 17.25 10.23
C GLU A 395 -8.89 16.94 11.70
#